data_66e19dcd8ccd0e8d086b318c7797c94b
#
_entry.id   66e19dcd8ccd0e8d086b318c7797c94b
#
_cell.length_a   1.000
_cell.length_b   1.000
_cell.length_c   1.000
_cell.angle_alpha   90.00
_cell.angle_beta   90.00
_cell.angle_gamma   90.00
#
_symmetry.space_group_name_H-M   'P 1'
#
loop_
_entity.id
_entity.type
_entity.pdbx_description
1 polymer ?
#
loop_
_entity_poly.entity_id
_entity_poly.type
_entity_poly.pdbx_seq_one_letter_code
_entity_poly.pdbx_strand_id
1 'polypeptide(L)'
;FIAMTTQQLITKLHEKGFRKVTPQRLAICEFVLSSKEHPTVEQVFQAVQKKYPTISLATVYQTLHLLTQIGMLQELGFRDGITRYDPDTAPHINVVCQKCGIIQDYESESVRKFLLQITGELKRPLIGQHLEIYAICDQCEKSGN
;
A
#
# COMPACT_ATOMS: atom_id res chain seq x y z
N PHE A 1 -11.14 -1.76 5.31
CA PHE A 1 -11.35 -1.88 3.86
C PHE A 1 -12.63 -2.69 3.60
N ILE A 2 -13.65 -2.08 3.03
CA ILE A 2 -14.87 -2.80 2.65
C ILE A 2 -14.52 -3.58 1.38
N ALA A 3 -14.73 -4.90 1.41
CA ALA A 3 -14.52 -5.75 0.23
C ALA A 3 -15.43 -5.27 -0.90
N MET A 4 -14.84 -4.66 -1.93
CA MET A 4 -15.55 -4.24 -3.13
C MET A 4 -15.74 -5.42 -4.07
N THR A 5 -16.90 -5.47 -4.74
CA THR A 5 -17.06 -6.39 -5.87
C THR A 5 -16.19 -5.93 -7.03
N THR A 6 -15.85 -6.87 -7.94
CA THR A 6 -15.09 -6.56 -9.16
C THR A 6 -15.73 -5.41 -9.95
N GLN A 7 -17.05 -5.39 -10.07
CA GLN A 7 -17.77 -4.33 -10.80
C GLN A 7 -17.64 -2.96 -10.10
N GLN A 8 -17.74 -2.93 -8.78
CA GLN A 8 -17.54 -1.70 -8.00
C GLN A 8 -16.11 -1.18 -8.13
N LEU A 9 -15.12 -2.07 -8.15
CA LEU A 9 -13.74 -1.70 -8.36
C LEU A 9 -13.51 -1.09 -9.76
N ILE A 10 -14.04 -1.71 -10.81
CA ILE A 10 -13.96 -1.20 -12.19
C ILE A 10 -14.58 0.20 -12.27
N THR A 11 -15.76 0.39 -11.71
CA THR A 11 -16.45 1.69 -11.69
C THR A 11 -15.58 2.75 -11.01
N LYS A 12 -15.06 2.44 -9.83
CA LYS A 12 -14.18 3.35 -9.07
C LYS A 12 -12.89 3.70 -9.82
N LEU A 13 -12.27 2.72 -10.47
CA LEU A 13 -11.09 2.93 -11.32
C LEU A 13 -11.39 3.90 -12.48
N HIS A 14 -12.52 3.69 -13.17
CA HIS A 14 -12.95 4.57 -14.26
C HIS A 14 -13.24 6.01 -13.79
N GLU A 15 -13.93 6.17 -12.67
CA GLU A 15 -14.23 7.48 -12.06
C GLU A 15 -12.95 8.25 -11.73
N LYS A 16 -11.88 7.56 -11.33
CA LYS A 16 -10.58 8.14 -11.03
C LYS A 16 -9.66 8.28 -12.26
N GLY A 17 -10.15 7.96 -13.45
CA GLY A 17 -9.42 8.15 -14.71
C GLY A 17 -8.60 6.93 -15.17
N PHE A 18 -8.64 5.82 -14.48
CA PHE A 18 -7.99 4.58 -14.90
C PHE A 18 -8.87 3.86 -15.95
N ARG A 19 -8.73 4.25 -17.21
CA ARG A 19 -9.67 3.83 -18.27
C ARG A 19 -9.37 2.47 -18.91
N LYS A 20 -8.11 2.06 -18.99
CA LYS A 20 -7.71 0.79 -19.63
C LYS A 20 -7.58 -0.34 -18.61
N VAL A 21 -8.70 -0.86 -18.16
CA VAL A 21 -8.76 -1.98 -17.22
C VAL A 21 -8.79 -3.29 -18.00
N THR A 22 -7.62 -3.86 -18.28
CA THR A 22 -7.51 -5.21 -18.86
C THR A 22 -7.67 -6.27 -17.74
N PRO A 23 -8.00 -7.54 -18.07
CA PRO A 23 -8.09 -8.61 -17.07
C PRO A 23 -6.82 -8.75 -16.21
N GLN A 24 -5.64 -8.60 -16.81
CA GLN A 24 -4.36 -8.64 -16.09
C GLN A 24 -4.20 -7.46 -15.12
N ARG A 25 -4.51 -6.25 -15.58
CA ARG A 25 -4.47 -5.05 -14.73
C ARG A 25 -5.49 -5.10 -13.60
N LEU A 26 -6.69 -5.63 -13.88
CA LEU A 26 -7.71 -5.82 -12.85
C LEU A 26 -7.23 -6.78 -11.76
N ALA A 27 -6.59 -7.89 -12.12
CA ALA A 27 -6.03 -8.84 -11.17
C ALA A 27 -4.94 -8.21 -10.28
N ILE A 28 -4.11 -7.32 -10.84
CA ILE A 28 -3.13 -6.54 -10.06
C ILE A 28 -3.85 -5.64 -9.06
N CYS A 29 -4.86 -4.90 -9.52
CA CYS A 29 -5.65 -4.01 -8.66
C CYS A 29 -6.34 -4.78 -7.52
N GLU A 30 -6.99 -5.89 -7.83
CA GLU A 30 -7.66 -6.73 -6.84
C GLU A 30 -6.68 -7.24 -5.78
N PHE A 31 -5.51 -7.70 -6.20
CA PHE A 31 -4.49 -8.20 -5.28
C PHE A 31 -3.96 -7.10 -4.36
N VAL A 32 -3.47 -6.00 -4.93
CA VAL A 32 -2.78 -4.97 -4.14
C VAL A 32 -3.74 -4.18 -3.26
N LEU A 33 -4.95 -3.88 -3.75
CA LEU A 33 -5.94 -3.10 -2.99
C LEU A 33 -6.60 -3.89 -1.86
N SER A 34 -6.52 -5.22 -1.86
CA SER A 34 -6.97 -6.09 -0.76
C SER A 34 -5.84 -6.53 0.17
N SER A 35 -4.59 -6.22 -0.16
CA SER A 35 -3.44 -6.64 0.63
C SER A 35 -3.32 -5.84 1.93
N LYS A 36 -2.92 -6.54 2.99
CA LYS A 36 -2.56 -5.95 4.29
C LYS A 36 -1.07 -6.12 4.62
N GLU A 37 -0.30 -6.65 3.68
CA GLU A 37 1.09 -7.06 3.90
C GLU A 37 2.12 -6.15 3.24
N HIS A 38 1.71 -4.99 2.72
CA HIS A 38 2.57 -4.03 2.05
C HIS A 38 3.46 -4.69 0.97
N PRO A 39 2.86 -5.26 -0.09
CA PRO A 39 3.59 -6.05 -1.06
C PRO A 39 4.59 -5.22 -1.87
N THR A 40 5.70 -5.85 -2.24
CA THR A 40 6.62 -5.34 -3.25
C THR A 40 6.09 -5.60 -4.65
N VAL A 41 6.69 -4.97 -5.67
CA VAL A 41 6.36 -5.24 -7.08
C VAL A 41 6.52 -6.72 -7.42
N GLU A 42 7.62 -7.33 -6.95
CA GLU A 42 7.92 -8.74 -7.20
C GLU A 42 6.87 -9.67 -6.59
N GLN A 43 6.39 -9.36 -5.39
CA GLN A 43 5.34 -10.13 -4.73
C GLN A 43 4.02 -10.03 -5.47
N VAL A 44 3.65 -8.84 -5.95
CA VAL A 44 2.47 -8.63 -6.80
C VAL A 44 2.60 -9.41 -8.09
N PHE A 45 3.74 -9.31 -8.76
CA PHE A 45 4.03 -10.04 -9.99
C PHE A 45 3.88 -11.55 -9.80
N GLN A 46 4.53 -12.13 -8.79
CA GLN A 46 4.47 -13.56 -8.49
C GLN A 46 3.04 -14.03 -8.21
N ALA A 47 2.25 -13.23 -7.49
CA ALA A 47 0.86 -13.58 -7.19
C ALA A 47 -0.01 -13.57 -8.44
N VAL A 48 0.10 -12.55 -9.28
CA VAL A 48 -0.74 -12.42 -10.50
C VAL A 48 -0.29 -13.37 -11.61
N GLN A 49 1.01 -13.67 -11.71
CA GLN A 49 1.57 -14.58 -12.72
C GLN A 49 0.99 -16.00 -12.61
N LYS A 50 0.57 -16.42 -11.41
CA LYS A 50 -0.09 -17.73 -11.23
C LYS A 50 -1.34 -17.86 -12.06
N LYS A 51 -2.11 -16.78 -12.23
CA LYS A 51 -3.34 -16.75 -13.03
C LYS A 51 -3.08 -16.30 -14.47
N TYR A 52 -2.13 -15.41 -14.67
CA TYR A 52 -1.76 -14.83 -15.96
C TYR A 52 -0.27 -15.03 -16.26
N PRO A 53 0.13 -16.23 -16.72
CA PRO A 53 1.55 -16.59 -16.89
C PRO A 53 2.33 -15.69 -17.84
N THR A 54 1.64 -15.02 -18.77
CA THR A 54 2.25 -14.14 -19.79
C THR A 54 2.35 -12.68 -19.35
N ILE A 55 1.95 -12.36 -18.10
CA ILE A 55 2.04 -10.99 -17.61
C ILE A 55 3.51 -10.54 -17.51
N SER A 56 3.80 -9.31 -17.90
CA SER A 56 5.13 -8.73 -17.76
C SER A 56 5.29 -7.96 -16.46
N LEU A 57 6.50 -7.92 -15.93
CA LEU A 57 6.85 -7.09 -14.78
C LEU A 57 6.58 -5.60 -15.07
N ALA A 58 6.80 -5.15 -16.31
CA ALA A 58 6.49 -3.79 -16.74
C ALA A 58 5.00 -3.46 -16.60
N THR A 59 4.11 -4.39 -16.90
CA THR A 59 2.65 -4.21 -16.71
C THR A 59 2.30 -4.04 -15.24
N VAL A 60 2.96 -4.76 -14.36
CA VAL A 60 2.77 -4.62 -12.90
C VAL A 60 3.23 -3.24 -12.44
N TYR A 61 4.44 -2.82 -12.79
CA TYR A 61 4.95 -1.48 -12.46
C TYR A 61 4.03 -0.36 -12.95
N GLN A 62 3.63 -0.41 -14.21
CA GLN A 62 2.74 0.62 -14.80
C GLN A 62 1.39 0.68 -14.08
N THR A 63 0.83 -0.46 -13.71
CA THR A 63 -0.46 -0.52 -13.02
C THR A 63 -0.36 0.03 -11.60
N LEU A 64 0.66 -0.36 -10.85
CA LEU A 64 0.92 0.17 -9.49
C LEU A 64 1.17 1.68 -9.52
N HIS A 65 1.96 2.16 -10.48
CA HIS A 65 2.21 3.59 -10.66
C HIS A 65 0.92 4.37 -10.96
N LEU A 66 0.06 3.87 -11.85
CA LEU A 66 -1.24 4.49 -12.13
C LEU A 66 -2.13 4.53 -10.88
N LEU A 67 -2.19 3.46 -10.09
CA LEU A 67 -2.95 3.43 -8.83
C LEU A 67 -2.44 4.47 -7.84
N THR A 68 -1.13 4.66 -7.76
CA THR A 68 -0.51 5.69 -6.93
C THR A 68 -0.87 7.09 -7.41
N GLN A 69 -0.80 7.34 -8.72
CA GLN A 69 -1.15 8.64 -9.31
C GLN A 69 -2.61 9.04 -9.07
N ILE A 70 -3.54 8.08 -9.10
CA ILE A 70 -4.96 8.35 -8.83
C ILE A 70 -5.34 8.30 -7.34
N GLY A 71 -4.35 8.16 -6.45
CA GLY A 71 -4.53 8.22 -5.00
C GLY A 71 -5.24 7.01 -4.39
N MET A 72 -5.22 5.85 -5.05
CA MET A 72 -5.78 4.60 -4.52
C MET A 72 -4.74 3.71 -3.85
N LEU A 73 -3.47 4.07 -3.97
CA LEU A 73 -2.34 3.33 -3.43
C LEU A 73 -1.27 4.31 -2.97
N GLN A 74 -0.58 4.00 -1.90
CA GLN A 74 0.64 4.68 -1.50
C GLN A 74 1.85 3.84 -1.89
N GLU A 75 2.89 4.52 -2.40
CA GLU A 75 4.21 3.95 -2.61
C GLU A 75 5.09 4.35 -1.43
N LEU A 76 5.59 3.37 -0.68
CA LEU A 76 6.36 3.58 0.54
C LEU A 76 7.78 3.06 0.36
N GLY A 77 8.75 3.95 0.53
CA GLY A 77 10.16 3.59 0.62
C GLY A 77 10.55 3.32 2.07
N PHE A 78 11.00 2.12 2.38
CA PHE A 78 11.48 1.74 3.70
C PHE A 78 13.01 1.78 3.81
N ARG A 79 13.50 1.71 5.03
CA ARG A 79 14.93 1.81 5.36
C ARG A 79 15.80 0.71 4.75
N ASP A 80 15.20 -0.45 4.42
CA ASP A 80 15.85 -1.55 3.70
C ASP A 80 16.07 -1.27 2.20
N GLY A 81 15.63 -0.11 1.71
CA GLY A 81 15.71 0.27 0.31
C GLY A 81 14.66 -0.40 -0.59
N ILE A 82 13.74 -1.15 -0.01
CA ILE A 82 12.69 -1.85 -0.75
C ILE A 82 11.43 -0.98 -0.77
N THR A 83 10.90 -0.75 -1.97
CA THR A 83 9.61 -0.07 -2.16
C THR A 83 8.47 -1.05 -1.96
N ARG A 84 7.50 -0.66 -1.13
CA ARG A 84 6.26 -1.40 -0.88
C ARG A 84 5.05 -0.57 -1.21
N TYR A 85 3.92 -1.23 -1.37
CA TYR A 85 2.67 -0.59 -1.74
C TYR A 85 1.61 -0.83 -0.69
N ASP A 86 0.91 0.26 -0.32
CA ASP A 86 -0.09 0.27 0.73
C ASP A 86 -1.41 0.83 0.21
N PRO A 87 -2.51 0.06 0.23
CA PRO A 87 -3.83 0.54 -0.15
C PRO A 87 -4.49 1.41 0.92
N ASP A 88 -3.98 1.39 2.16
CA ASP A 88 -4.46 2.28 3.21
C ASP A 88 -3.83 3.67 3.06
N THR A 89 -4.60 4.58 2.50
CA THR A 89 -4.20 5.97 2.32
C THR A 89 -4.61 6.87 3.49
N ALA A 90 -5.29 6.31 4.50
CA ALA A 90 -5.60 7.03 5.75
C ALA A 90 -4.35 7.21 6.62
N PRO A 91 -4.32 8.24 7.49
CA PRO A 91 -3.18 8.46 8.38
C PRO A 91 -2.95 7.31 9.35
N HIS A 92 -1.81 6.65 9.26
CA HIS A 92 -1.37 5.58 10.16
C HIS A 92 0.15 5.56 10.30
N ILE A 93 0.65 4.78 11.25
CA ILE A 93 2.08 4.53 11.44
C ILE A 93 2.40 3.12 10.97
N ASN A 94 3.45 2.98 10.18
CA ASN A 94 4.05 1.68 9.85
C ASN A 94 5.06 1.30 10.94
N VAL A 95 4.75 0.29 11.73
CA VAL A 95 5.65 -0.23 12.77
C VAL A 95 6.46 -1.38 12.18
N VAL A 96 7.76 -1.18 12.03
CA VAL A 96 8.68 -2.12 11.39
C VAL A 96 9.48 -2.86 12.45
N CYS A 97 9.42 -4.18 12.45
CA CYS A 97 10.29 -4.99 13.31
C CYS A 97 11.71 -5.01 12.76
N GLN A 98 12.67 -4.55 13.56
CA GLN A 98 14.09 -4.56 13.16
C GLN A 98 14.71 -5.95 13.04
N LYS A 99 14.13 -6.96 13.70
CA LYS A 99 14.65 -8.34 13.65
C LYS A 99 14.13 -9.11 12.44
N CYS A 100 12.81 -9.17 12.23
CA CYS A 100 12.22 -10.00 11.18
C CYS A 100 11.67 -9.23 9.99
N GLY A 101 11.66 -7.89 10.04
CA GLY A 101 11.20 -7.05 8.93
C GLY A 101 9.68 -6.96 8.78
N ILE A 102 8.89 -7.60 9.63
CA ILE A 102 7.43 -7.49 9.56
C ILE A 102 6.98 -6.05 9.73
N ILE A 103 6.01 -5.63 8.94
CA ILE A 103 5.41 -4.31 9.00
C ILE A 103 3.97 -4.46 9.48
N GLN A 104 3.61 -3.69 10.51
CA GLN A 104 2.27 -3.66 11.08
C GLN A 104 1.75 -2.23 11.08
N ASP A 105 0.51 -2.06 10.64
CA ASP A 105 -0.15 -0.76 10.70
C ASP A 105 -0.64 -0.47 12.11
N TYR A 106 -0.40 0.76 12.55
CA TYR A 106 -0.90 1.28 13.81
C TYR A 106 -1.72 2.55 13.54
N GLU A 107 -3.01 2.44 13.79
CA GLU A 107 -3.93 3.56 13.70
C GLU A 107 -4.28 4.06 15.10
N SER A 108 -4.31 5.38 15.27
CA SER A 108 -4.80 5.98 16.50
C SER A 108 -5.34 7.38 16.26
N GLU A 109 -6.23 7.81 17.12
CA GLU A 109 -6.75 9.18 17.14
C GLU A 109 -5.62 10.20 17.38
N SER A 110 -4.61 9.84 18.14
CA SER A 110 -3.43 10.68 18.39
C SER A 110 -2.65 10.96 17.11
N VAL A 111 -2.49 9.97 16.22
CA VAL A 111 -1.84 10.15 14.91
C VAL A 111 -2.64 11.11 14.05
N ARG A 112 -3.96 10.95 14.00
CA ARG A 112 -4.85 11.85 13.23
C ARG A 112 -4.77 13.28 13.73
N LYS A 113 -4.86 13.50 15.05
CA LYS A 113 -4.74 14.83 15.67
C LYS A 113 -3.39 15.47 15.38
N PHE A 114 -2.31 14.71 15.51
CA PHE A 114 -0.97 15.17 15.18
C PHE A 114 -0.85 15.65 13.74
N LEU A 115 -1.34 14.86 12.77
CA LEU A 115 -1.30 15.25 11.36
C LEU A 115 -2.19 16.45 11.04
N LEU A 116 -3.36 16.57 11.67
CA LEU A 116 -4.20 17.77 11.55
C LEU A 116 -3.50 19.01 12.07
N GLN A 117 -2.82 18.91 13.20
CA GLN A 117 -2.02 20.00 13.77
C GLN A 117 -0.91 20.43 12.79
N ILE A 118 -0.12 19.47 12.28
CA ILE A 118 0.96 19.75 11.32
C ILE A 118 0.42 20.38 10.04
N THR A 119 -0.71 19.91 9.54
CA THR A 119 -1.37 20.52 8.36
C THR A 119 -1.73 21.99 8.62
N GLY A 120 -2.26 22.29 9.80
CA GLY A 120 -2.57 23.65 10.23
C GLY A 120 -1.34 24.54 10.32
N GLU A 121 -0.25 24.02 10.88
CA GLU A 121 1.03 24.74 11.00
C GLU A 121 1.69 25.01 9.65
N LEU A 122 1.68 24.02 8.76
CA LEU A 122 2.22 24.13 7.40
C LEU A 122 1.41 25.05 6.51
N LYS A 123 0.14 25.28 6.82
CA LYS A 123 -0.82 26.03 5.97
C LYS A 123 -0.88 25.50 4.53
N ARG A 124 -0.73 24.20 4.36
CA ARG A 124 -0.75 23.48 3.10
C ARG A 124 -1.51 22.17 3.25
N PRO A 125 -2.29 21.75 2.24
CA PRO A 125 -2.92 20.43 2.28
C PRO A 125 -1.85 19.33 2.22
N LEU A 126 -2.05 18.28 3.02
CA LEU A 126 -1.25 17.05 2.89
C LEU A 126 -1.74 16.27 1.67
N ILE A 127 -0.82 15.89 0.80
CA ILE A 127 -1.09 15.05 -0.37
C ILE A 127 -0.87 13.58 -0.04
N GLY A 128 -0.03 13.30 0.94
CA GLY A 128 0.27 11.97 1.46
C GLY A 128 1.18 12.07 2.68
N GLN A 129 1.33 10.97 3.39
CA GLN A 129 2.23 10.85 4.54
C GLN A 129 2.83 9.45 4.60
N HIS A 130 4.04 9.37 5.13
CA HIS A 130 4.67 8.12 5.51
C HIS A 130 5.29 8.30 6.89
N LEU A 131 4.71 7.64 7.89
CA LEU A 131 5.20 7.60 9.26
C LEU A 131 5.70 6.19 9.56
N GLU A 132 6.92 6.09 10.02
CA GLU A 132 7.61 4.82 10.24
C GLU A 132 8.28 4.82 11.61
N ILE A 133 8.03 3.78 12.40
CA ILE A 133 8.72 3.53 13.67
C ILE A 133 9.34 2.14 13.65
N TYR A 134 10.47 2.02 14.30
CA TYR A 134 11.22 0.77 14.45
C TYR A 134 11.04 0.21 15.85
N ALA A 135 10.66 -1.06 15.93
CA ALA A 135 10.46 -1.77 17.19
C ALA A 135 10.91 -3.23 17.05
N ILE A 136 10.74 -4.01 18.09
CA ILE A 136 10.85 -5.47 18.05
C ILE A 136 9.44 -6.02 18.22
N CYS A 137 8.98 -6.88 17.32
CA CYS A 137 7.65 -7.47 17.44
C CYS A 137 7.59 -8.53 18.55
N ASP A 138 6.40 -8.79 19.07
CA ASP A 138 6.18 -9.73 20.17
C ASP A 138 6.76 -11.13 19.93
N GLN A 139 6.72 -11.59 18.68
CA GLN A 139 7.29 -12.90 18.31
C GLN A 139 8.81 -12.91 18.45
N CYS A 140 9.46 -11.85 18.00
CA CYS A 140 10.91 -11.71 18.10
C CYS A 140 11.38 -11.40 19.52
N GLU A 141 10.56 -10.76 20.32
CA GLU A 141 10.84 -10.52 21.74
C GLU A 141 10.80 -11.81 22.54
N LYS A 142 9.76 -12.64 22.33
CA LYS A 142 9.56 -13.93 23.00
C LYS A 142 10.58 -14.98 22.58
N SER A 143 11.09 -14.94 21.36
CA SER A 143 12.08 -15.91 20.87
C SER A 143 13.51 -15.70 21.38
N GLY A 144 13.76 -14.65 22.16
CA GLY A 144 14.98 -14.49 22.98
C GLY A 144 16.32 -14.42 22.22
N ASN A 145 16.32 -14.25 20.90
CA ASN A 145 17.52 -14.14 20.07
C ASN A 145 17.58 -12.83 19.32
#